data_752d14fa00b4601254f892417a8ab312
#
_entry.id   752d14fa00b4601254f892417a8ab312
#
_cell.length_a   1.000
_cell.length_b   1.000
_cell.length_c   1.000
_cell.angle_alpha   90.00
_cell.angle_beta   90.00
_cell.angle_gamma   90.00
#
_symmetry.space_group_name_H-M   'P 1'
#
loop_
_entity.id
_entity.type
_entity.pdbx_description
1 polymer ?
#
loop_
_entity_poly.entity_id
_entity_poly.type
_entity_poly.pdbx_seq_one_letter_code
_entity_poly.pdbx_strand_id
1 'polypeptide(L)'
;MSIKTILFVSHDRELIAETAQRIVTVEARSTWTHGGGFASYHDARANRIARLEELRRRWNEEHERLKDLVRTLRQQASISPDMASRYRAMVTRLEKFEEAGPPPEPPRDQVIKMRLKGGRTGVRAITVGDLELTGLMQPFSTEVFYGERVGVLGANGAGKSHFLRLLGGEPVRHTGSWKLGARVVPGHFAQTHHRPDLERATPLDVLMGEALERGHAMSTLTRYGLGQQAQQRFETLSGGQQARLQILLLELGGATMLLLDEPTDNLDLESAEALEEALEAFDGTVLAVTHDRWFAKSFDRFLVFGQDGRVYESDEPVWDEGRVARVR
;
A
#
# COMPACT_ATOMS: atom_id res chain seq x y z
N MET A 1 15.63 -17.60 -34.14
CA MET A 1 15.54 -16.50 -33.15
C MET A 1 15.85 -17.10 -31.79
N SER A 2 16.87 -16.60 -31.11
CA SER A 2 17.17 -17.04 -29.73
C SER A 2 16.13 -16.48 -28.80
N ILE A 3 15.35 -17.33 -28.14
CA ILE A 3 14.40 -16.91 -27.09
C ILE A 3 15.23 -16.45 -25.90
N LYS A 4 15.26 -15.14 -25.66
CA LYS A 4 15.91 -14.55 -24.49
C LYS A 4 14.94 -14.57 -23.31
N THR A 5 15.37 -15.12 -22.19
CA THR A 5 14.62 -15.02 -20.93
C THR A 5 14.97 -13.70 -20.25
N ILE A 6 13.97 -12.95 -19.83
CA ILE A 6 14.12 -11.70 -19.07
C ILE A 6 13.60 -11.95 -17.65
N LEU A 7 14.39 -11.59 -16.66
CA LEU A 7 14.00 -11.53 -15.26
C LEU A 7 14.03 -10.08 -14.83
N PHE A 8 12.92 -9.60 -14.26
CA PHE A 8 12.81 -8.23 -13.74
C PHE A 8 12.10 -8.22 -12.38
N VAL A 9 12.33 -7.18 -11.60
CA VAL A 9 11.63 -6.92 -10.34
C VAL A 9 10.82 -5.65 -10.52
N SER A 10 9.53 -5.71 -10.24
CA SER A 10 8.63 -4.57 -10.38
C SER A 10 7.47 -4.66 -9.39
N HIS A 11 6.95 -3.52 -9.00
CA HIS A 11 5.67 -3.34 -8.32
C HIS A 11 4.59 -2.80 -9.28
N ASP A 12 4.98 -2.47 -10.51
CA ASP A 12 4.06 -2.03 -11.56
C ASP A 12 3.19 -3.21 -12.02
N ARG A 13 1.93 -3.17 -11.61
CA ARG A 13 0.93 -4.23 -11.86
C ARG A 13 0.60 -4.38 -13.35
N GLU A 14 0.59 -3.27 -14.09
CA GLU A 14 0.32 -3.32 -15.54
C GLU A 14 1.48 -3.96 -16.29
N LEU A 15 2.71 -3.55 -15.98
CA LEU A 15 3.90 -4.19 -16.53
C LEU A 15 3.92 -5.68 -16.24
N ILE A 16 3.65 -6.08 -14.98
CA ILE A 16 3.59 -7.49 -14.59
C ILE A 16 2.46 -8.21 -15.35
N ALA A 17 1.27 -7.62 -15.44
CA ALA A 17 0.11 -8.23 -16.08
C ALA A 17 0.33 -8.44 -17.60
N GLU A 18 0.96 -7.50 -18.27
CA GLU A 18 1.17 -7.53 -19.71
C GLU A 18 2.36 -8.41 -20.13
N THR A 19 3.42 -8.46 -19.30
CA THR A 19 4.69 -9.06 -19.73
C THR A 19 5.09 -10.33 -19.01
N ALA A 20 4.67 -10.51 -17.74
CA ALA A 20 5.12 -11.65 -16.94
C ALA A 20 4.35 -12.93 -17.29
N GLN A 21 5.07 -13.93 -17.77
CA GLN A 21 4.54 -15.29 -18.00
C GLN A 21 4.61 -16.14 -16.73
N ARG A 22 5.50 -15.80 -15.82
CA ARG A 22 5.69 -16.44 -14.52
C ARG A 22 6.03 -15.41 -13.48
N ILE A 23 5.50 -15.58 -12.29
CA ILE A 23 5.76 -14.68 -11.14
C ILE A 23 6.49 -15.48 -10.07
N VAL A 24 7.66 -15.00 -9.68
CA VAL A 24 8.43 -15.54 -8.56
C VAL A 24 8.22 -14.64 -7.36
N THR A 25 7.59 -15.16 -6.33
CA THR A 25 7.37 -14.44 -5.07
C THR A 25 8.43 -14.84 -4.05
N VAL A 26 9.03 -13.85 -3.39
CA VAL A 26 9.99 -14.03 -2.31
C VAL A 26 9.32 -13.56 -1.03
N GLU A 27 8.90 -14.49 -0.17
CA GLU A 27 8.18 -14.19 1.06
C GLU A 27 8.50 -15.22 2.15
N ALA A 28 8.38 -14.86 3.41
CA ALA A 28 8.60 -15.74 4.57
C ALA A 28 9.88 -16.59 4.47
N ARG A 29 10.99 -15.99 4.02
CA ARG A 29 12.29 -16.65 3.78
C ARG A 29 12.23 -17.82 2.79
N SER A 30 11.24 -17.86 1.95
CA SER A 30 11.06 -18.86 0.91
C SER A 30 10.71 -18.22 -0.42
N THR A 31 10.78 -18.99 -1.48
CA THR A 31 10.36 -18.57 -2.81
C THR A 31 9.33 -19.55 -3.35
N TRP A 32 8.40 -19.05 -4.13
CA TRP A 32 7.53 -19.91 -4.93
C TRP A 32 7.25 -19.27 -6.28
N THR A 33 6.93 -20.11 -7.25
CA THR A 33 6.69 -19.68 -8.63
C THR A 33 5.24 -19.95 -8.99
N HIS A 34 4.55 -18.89 -9.44
CA HIS A 34 3.25 -18.98 -10.07
C HIS A 34 3.44 -19.06 -11.60
N GLY A 35 2.89 -20.09 -12.22
CA GLY A 35 3.01 -20.35 -13.67
C GLY A 35 1.93 -19.70 -14.52
N GLY A 36 1.05 -18.90 -13.90
CA GLY A 36 0.00 -18.12 -14.56
C GLY A 36 0.34 -16.62 -14.64
N GLY A 37 -0.48 -15.85 -15.36
CA GLY A 37 -0.37 -14.40 -15.38
C GLY A 37 -0.82 -13.74 -14.08
N PHE A 38 -0.67 -12.43 -14.01
CA PHE A 38 -0.98 -11.65 -12.82
C PHE A 38 -2.45 -11.76 -12.38
N ALA A 39 -3.38 -11.89 -13.32
CA ALA A 39 -4.81 -12.03 -13.03
C ALA A 39 -5.17 -13.22 -12.12
N SER A 40 -4.39 -14.32 -12.16
CA SER A 40 -4.60 -15.49 -11.30
C SER A 40 -3.65 -15.57 -10.11
N TYR A 41 -2.77 -14.59 -9.95
CA TYR A 41 -1.73 -14.58 -8.92
C TYR A 41 -2.30 -14.51 -7.50
N HIS A 42 -3.25 -13.63 -7.25
CA HIS A 42 -3.86 -13.43 -5.92
C HIS A 42 -4.58 -14.68 -5.44
N ASP A 43 -5.39 -15.30 -6.29
CA ASP A 43 -6.07 -16.55 -5.98
C ASP A 43 -5.09 -17.69 -5.72
N ALA A 44 -4.05 -17.79 -6.54
CA ALA A 44 -3.01 -18.81 -6.38
C ALA A 44 -2.22 -18.60 -5.06
N ARG A 45 -1.92 -17.34 -4.68
CA ARG A 45 -1.26 -17.01 -3.41
C ARG A 45 -2.16 -17.35 -2.22
N ALA A 46 -3.43 -16.95 -2.24
CA ALA A 46 -4.38 -17.25 -1.19
C ALA A 46 -4.56 -18.77 -0.98
N ASN A 47 -4.71 -19.53 -2.07
CA ASN A 47 -4.80 -20.99 -2.03
C ASN A 47 -3.52 -21.64 -1.47
N ARG A 48 -2.34 -21.11 -1.80
CA ARG A 48 -1.06 -21.56 -1.25
C ARG A 48 -1.00 -21.33 0.26
N ILE A 49 -1.35 -20.14 0.73
CA ILE A 49 -1.35 -19.78 2.16
C ILE A 49 -2.29 -20.72 2.92
N ALA A 50 -3.53 -20.86 2.48
CA ALA A 50 -4.52 -21.75 3.10
C ALA A 50 -4.01 -23.21 3.18
N ARG A 51 -3.33 -23.67 2.14
CA ARG A 51 -2.71 -25.02 2.15
C ARG A 51 -1.59 -25.15 3.17
N LEU A 52 -0.72 -24.14 3.30
CA LEU A 52 0.36 -24.15 4.29
C LEU A 52 -0.19 -24.12 5.74
N GLU A 53 -1.22 -23.32 5.98
CA GLU A 53 -1.91 -23.26 7.27
C GLU A 53 -2.53 -24.61 7.64
N GLU A 54 -3.21 -25.25 6.70
CA GLU A 54 -3.81 -26.56 6.88
C GLU A 54 -2.75 -27.64 7.16
N LEU A 55 -1.65 -27.65 6.42
CA LEU A 55 -0.54 -28.59 6.65
C LEU A 55 0.08 -28.39 8.02
N ARG A 56 0.24 -27.14 8.46
CA ARG A 56 0.81 -26.81 9.77
C ARG A 56 -0.14 -27.19 10.91
N ARG A 57 -1.43 -26.95 10.74
CA ARG A 57 -2.46 -27.37 11.67
C ARG A 57 -2.43 -28.89 11.88
N ARG A 58 -2.43 -29.68 10.79
CA ARG A 58 -2.36 -31.15 10.85
C ARG A 58 -1.08 -31.64 11.49
N TRP A 59 0.03 -30.98 11.21
CA TRP A 59 1.31 -31.32 11.85
C TRP A 59 1.26 -31.08 13.36
N ASN A 60 0.73 -29.95 13.80
CA ASN A 60 0.58 -29.62 15.23
C ASN A 60 -0.35 -30.61 15.93
N GLU A 61 -1.48 -30.95 15.32
CA GLU A 61 -2.44 -31.93 15.87
C GLU A 61 -1.78 -33.33 16.06
N GLU A 62 -1.06 -33.81 15.05
CA GLU A 62 -0.38 -35.10 15.15
C GLU A 62 0.79 -35.05 16.14
N HIS A 63 1.53 -33.94 16.20
CA HIS A 63 2.61 -33.74 17.17
C HIS A 63 2.11 -33.80 18.63
N GLU A 64 1.06 -33.08 18.94
CA GLU A 64 0.45 -33.12 20.28
C GLU A 64 -0.11 -34.51 20.59
N ARG A 65 -0.75 -35.17 19.63
CA ARG A 65 -1.23 -36.55 19.77
C ARG A 65 -0.09 -37.51 20.08
N LEU A 66 1.04 -37.43 19.37
CA LEU A 66 2.21 -38.28 19.64
C LEU A 66 2.80 -37.99 21.01
N LYS A 67 2.90 -36.75 21.43
CA LYS A 67 3.36 -36.38 22.78
C LYS A 67 2.48 -36.96 23.89
N ASP A 68 1.17 -36.84 23.73
CA ASP A 68 0.21 -37.36 24.71
C ASP A 68 0.28 -38.89 24.79
N LEU A 69 0.48 -39.56 23.64
CA LEU A 69 0.65 -41.00 23.60
C LEU A 69 1.95 -41.46 24.31
N VAL A 70 3.05 -40.71 24.07
CA VAL A 70 4.32 -40.96 24.78
C VAL A 70 4.16 -40.77 26.28
N ARG A 71 3.45 -39.69 26.71
CA ARG A 71 3.18 -39.41 28.12
C ARG A 71 2.38 -40.54 28.79
N THR A 72 1.32 -41.00 28.12
CA THR A 72 0.46 -42.09 28.60
C THR A 72 1.23 -43.42 28.71
N LEU A 73 1.97 -43.77 27.65
CA LEU A 73 2.78 -45.01 27.65
C LEU A 73 3.91 -44.97 28.67
N ARG A 74 4.50 -43.79 28.95
CA ARG A 74 5.49 -43.63 30.01
C ARG A 74 4.93 -43.99 31.40
N GLN A 75 3.70 -43.52 31.70
CA GLN A 75 3.02 -43.86 32.96
C GLN A 75 2.70 -45.36 33.04
N GLN A 76 2.24 -45.98 31.96
CA GLN A 76 1.94 -47.39 31.90
C GLN A 76 3.22 -48.29 32.00
N ALA A 77 4.31 -47.84 31.36
CA ALA A 77 5.60 -48.56 31.42
C ALA A 77 6.24 -48.57 32.81
N SER A 78 5.89 -47.63 33.70
CA SER A 78 6.32 -47.65 35.10
C SER A 78 5.62 -48.74 35.93
N ILE A 79 4.49 -49.26 35.46
CA ILE A 79 3.67 -50.24 36.17
C ILE A 79 3.83 -51.64 35.53
N SER A 80 4.04 -51.73 34.20
CA SER A 80 4.12 -53.01 33.48
C SER A 80 5.34 -53.07 32.54
N PRO A 81 6.25 -54.05 32.71
CA PRO A 81 7.44 -54.21 31.85
C PRO A 81 7.12 -54.41 30.36
N ASP A 82 5.98 -55.02 30.03
CA ASP A 82 5.56 -55.23 28.63
C ASP A 82 5.29 -53.92 27.90
N MET A 83 4.91 -52.87 28.62
CA MET A 83 4.67 -51.55 28.05
C MET A 83 5.97 -50.78 27.74
N ALA A 84 7.10 -51.17 28.30
CA ALA A 84 8.38 -50.50 28.08
C ALA A 84 8.86 -50.59 26.60
N SER A 85 8.56 -51.69 25.91
CA SER A 85 8.88 -51.82 24.48
C SER A 85 8.03 -50.89 23.61
N ARG A 86 6.72 -50.79 23.90
CA ARG A 86 5.79 -49.90 23.22
C ARG A 86 6.13 -48.42 23.45
N TYR A 87 6.49 -48.08 24.69
CA TYR A 87 6.97 -46.75 25.03
C TYR A 87 8.19 -46.37 24.20
N ARG A 88 9.23 -47.21 24.14
CA ARG A 88 10.46 -46.94 23.35
C ARG A 88 10.15 -46.78 21.87
N ALA A 89 9.31 -47.63 21.30
CA ALA A 89 8.90 -47.51 19.89
C ALA A 89 8.16 -46.19 19.61
N MET A 90 7.33 -45.72 20.54
CA MET A 90 6.61 -44.45 20.37
C MET A 90 7.53 -43.25 20.55
N VAL A 91 8.50 -43.28 21.47
CA VAL A 91 9.54 -42.24 21.58
C VAL A 91 10.31 -42.10 20.26
N THR A 92 10.78 -43.24 19.70
CA THR A 92 11.48 -43.23 18.39
C THR A 92 10.61 -42.70 17.27
N ARG A 93 9.28 -42.95 17.29
CA ARG A 93 8.34 -42.41 16.32
C ARG A 93 8.19 -40.90 16.47
N LEU A 94 8.08 -40.38 17.68
CA LEU A 94 8.03 -38.97 17.98
C LEU A 94 9.31 -38.25 17.53
N GLU A 95 10.48 -38.81 17.89
CA GLU A 95 11.78 -38.27 17.48
C GLU A 95 11.92 -38.17 15.96
N LYS A 96 11.54 -39.22 15.21
CA LYS A 96 11.53 -39.17 13.72
C LYS A 96 10.56 -38.15 13.17
N PHE A 97 9.41 -37.95 13.81
CA PHE A 97 8.43 -36.95 13.40
C PHE A 97 8.96 -35.53 13.65
N GLU A 98 9.63 -35.30 14.78
CA GLU A 98 10.26 -34.03 15.13
C GLU A 98 11.50 -33.75 14.25
N GLU A 99 12.27 -34.78 13.87
CA GLU A 99 13.41 -34.67 12.95
C GLU A 99 12.97 -34.24 11.55
N ALA A 100 11.81 -34.72 11.07
CA ALA A 100 11.22 -34.29 9.81
C ALA A 100 10.80 -32.80 9.85
N GLY A 101 10.52 -32.28 11.05
CA GLY A 101 10.18 -30.89 11.29
C GLY A 101 8.79 -30.47 10.82
N PRO A 102 8.33 -29.30 11.24
CA PRO A 102 7.06 -28.73 10.80
C PRO A 102 7.14 -28.23 9.35
N PRO A 103 6.01 -28.22 8.62
CA PRO A 103 5.91 -27.54 7.32
C PRO A 103 6.34 -26.06 7.42
N PRO A 104 6.77 -25.45 6.31
CA PRO A 104 7.12 -24.02 6.28
C PRO A 104 6.04 -23.16 6.92
N GLU A 105 6.45 -22.08 7.59
CA GLU A 105 5.48 -21.10 8.10
C GLU A 105 4.75 -20.45 6.93
N PRO A 106 3.42 -20.36 6.99
CA PRO A 106 2.69 -19.55 6.03
C PRO A 106 3.18 -18.10 6.14
N PRO A 107 3.26 -17.38 5.01
CA PRO A 107 3.48 -15.94 5.06
C PRO A 107 2.45 -15.30 5.98
N ARG A 108 2.88 -14.40 6.83
CA ARG A 108 1.94 -13.59 7.60
C ARG A 108 1.47 -12.47 6.71
N ASP A 109 0.24 -12.55 6.21
CA ASP A 109 -0.37 -11.43 5.55
C ASP A 109 -0.45 -10.27 6.54
N GLN A 110 0.24 -9.20 6.24
CA GLN A 110 0.01 -7.94 6.94
C GLN A 110 -1.34 -7.41 6.44
N VAL A 111 -2.41 -7.71 7.17
CA VAL A 111 -3.73 -7.15 6.84
C VAL A 111 -3.67 -5.65 7.14
N ILE A 112 -3.21 -4.89 6.15
CA ILE A 112 -3.17 -3.43 6.21
C ILE A 112 -4.60 -2.93 5.97
N LYS A 113 -5.12 -2.15 6.91
CA LYS A 113 -6.46 -1.53 6.80
C LYS A 113 -6.33 -0.03 6.96
N MET A 114 -6.42 0.68 5.86
CA MET A 114 -6.47 2.13 5.82
C MET A 114 -7.93 2.60 5.96
N ARG A 115 -8.17 3.71 6.67
CA ARG A 115 -9.53 4.22 6.95
C ARG A 115 -9.62 5.71 6.67
N LEU A 116 -9.56 6.07 5.41
CA LEU A 116 -9.77 7.45 4.98
C LEU A 116 -11.28 7.72 4.97
N LYS A 117 -11.77 8.64 5.79
CA LYS A 117 -13.22 8.86 5.94
C LYS A 117 -13.76 9.99 5.07
N GLY A 118 -12.98 11.04 4.86
CA GLY A 118 -13.44 12.22 4.16
C GLY A 118 -14.52 13.00 4.93
N GLY A 119 -15.36 13.70 4.19
CA GLY A 119 -16.46 14.46 4.75
C GLY A 119 -17.04 15.45 3.75
N ARG A 120 -18.30 15.81 3.92
CA ARG A 120 -19.03 16.67 3.00
C ARG A 120 -18.52 18.12 3.04
N THR A 121 -18.17 18.64 1.87
CA THR A 121 -17.73 20.03 1.65
C THR A 121 -18.78 20.84 0.87
N GLY A 122 -18.42 22.04 0.44
CA GLY A 122 -19.20 22.77 -0.57
C GLY A 122 -19.22 22.07 -1.91
N VAL A 123 -20.14 22.41 -2.80
CA VAL A 123 -20.28 21.79 -4.13
C VAL A 123 -18.99 21.88 -4.93
N ARG A 124 -18.32 23.03 -4.94
CA ARG A 124 -17.00 23.20 -5.53
C ARG A 124 -15.95 22.98 -4.45
N ALA A 125 -15.08 21.98 -4.65
CA ALA A 125 -13.95 21.72 -3.77
C ALA A 125 -12.76 22.65 -4.09
N ILE A 126 -12.51 22.90 -5.40
CA ILE A 126 -11.44 23.78 -5.87
C ILE A 126 -11.99 24.63 -7.00
N THR A 127 -11.59 25.89 -7.02
CA THR A 127 -11.76 26.79 -8.17
C THR A 127 -10.41 27.41 -8.50
N VAL A 128 -9.99 27.30 -9.74
CA VAL A 128 -8.75 27.85 -10.31
C VAL A 128 -9.10 28.81 -11.41
N GLY A 129 -8.59 30.04 -11.36
CA GLY A 129 -8.84 31.09 -12.35
C GLY A 129 -7.53 31.68 -12.87
N ASP A 130 -7.25 31.48 -14.15
CA ASP A 130 -6.06 31.96 -14.86
C ASP A 130 -4.74 31.71 -14.08
N LEU A 131 -4.66 30.55 -13.43
CA LEU A 131 -3.52 30.17 -12.61
C LEU A 131 -2.33 29.82 -13.50
N GLU A 132 -1.23 30.51 -13.29
CA GLU A 132 0.07 30.23 -13.87
C GLU A 132 1.08 29.91 -12.77
N LEU A 133 1.73 28.78 -12.86
CA LEU A 133 2.91 28.49 -12.04
C LEU A 133 4.13 29.04 -12.78
N THR A 134 4.73 30.10 -12.23
CA THR A 134 5.75 30.90 -12.89
C THR A 134 6.91 30.05 -13.43
N GLY A 135 7.07 30.04 -14.74
CA GLY A 135 8.13 29.32 -15.45
C GLY A 135 7.89 27.80 -15.62
N LEU A 136 6.74 27.27 -15.22
CA LEU A 136 6.39 25.86 -15.34
C LEU A 136 5.24 25.59 -16.29
N MET A 137 4.19 26.42 -16.26
CA MET A 137 2.98 26.21 -17.07
C MET A 137 2.30 27.53 -17.39
N GLN A 138 1.56 27.54 -18.47
CA GLN A 138 0.76 28.68 -18.91
C GLN A 138 -0.51 28.82 -18.05
N PRO A 139 -1.16 30.02 -18.06
CA PRO A 139 -2.41 30.23 -17.34
C PRO A 139 -3.49 29.23 -17.76
N PHE A 140 -4.17 28.65 -16.77
CA PHE A 140 -5.30 27.77 -16.98
C PHE A 140 -6.38 27.99 -15.93
N SER A 141 -7.60 27.60 -16.24
CA SER A 141 -8.75 27.68 -15.34
C SER A 141 -9.42 26.31 -15.29
N THR A 142 -9.78 25.85 -14.08
CA THR A 142 -10.52 24.60 -13.89
C THR A 142 -11.31 24.63 -12.59
N GLU A 143 -12.33 23.82 -12.50
CA GLU A 143 -13.11 23.59 -11.28
C GLU A 143 -13.09 22.10 -10.93
N VAL A 144 -12.95 21.79 -9.64
CA VAL A 144 -13.09 20.43 -9.12
C VAL A 144 -14.25 20.40 -8.14
N PHE A 145 -15.14 19.44 -8.31
CA PHE A 145 -16.33 19.34 -7.48
C PHE A 145 -16.15 18.35 -6.34
N TYR A 146 -17.00 18.47 -5.34
CA TYR A 146 -17.03 17.54 -4.22
C TYR A 146 -17.26 16.11 -4.71
N GLY A 147 -16.43 15.19 -4.19
CA GLY A 147 -16.51 13.78 -4.53
C GLY A 147 -15.78 13.39 -5.82
N GLU A 148 -15.32 14.35 -6.63
CA GLU A 148 -14.53 14.01 -7.83
C GLU A 148 -13.16 13.43 -7.48
N ARG A 149 -12.73 12.52 -8.33
CA ARG A 149 -11.38 11.95 -8.34
C ARG A 149 -10.68 12.39 -9.59
N VAL A 150 -9.69 13.26 -9.45
CA VAL A 150 -8.98 13.89 -10.56
C VAL A 150 -7.53 13.42 -10.60
N GLY A 151 -7.15 12.73 -11.67
CA GLY A 151 -5.76 12.37 -11.95
C GLY A 151 -5.00 13.56 -12.55
N VAL A 152 -3.78 13.81 -12.09
CA VAL A 152 -2.90 14.84 -12.63
C VAL A 152 -1.74 14.14 -13.35
N LEU A 153 -1.75 14.19 -14.68
CA LEU A 153 -0.80 13.49 -15.55
C LEU A 153 0.13 14.49 -16.26
N GLY A 154 1.21 13.99 -16.84
CA GLY A 154 2.15 14.79 -17.62
C GLY A 154 3.61 14.47 -17.31
N ALA A 155 4.52 15.03 -18.11
CA ALA A 155 5.97 14.77 -17.98
C ALA A 155 6.55 15.23 -16.63
N ASN A 156 7.72 14.68 -16.29
CA ASN A 156 8.46 15.14 -15.12
C ASN A 156 8.90 16.61 -15.32
N GLY A 157 8.73 17.42 -14.28
CA GLY A 157 9.04 18.85 -14.31
C GLY A 157 7.93 19.75 -14.89
N ALA A 158 6.79 19.20 -15.30
CA ALA A 158 5.66 19.98 -15.85
C ALA A 158 4.89 20.81 -14.78
N GLY A 159 5.26 20.73 -13.50
CA GLY A 159 4.63 21.54 -12.44
C GLY A 159 3.57 20.81 -11.61
N LYS A 160 3.31 19.51 -11.85
CA LYS A 160 2.28 18.71 -11.15
C LYS A 160 2.39 18.79 -9.62
N SER A 161 3.56 18.45 -9.08
CA SER A 161 3.82 18.49 -7.63
C SER A 161 3.73 19.91 -7.06
N HIS A 162 4.15 20.94 -7.84
CA HIS A 162 4.00 22.33 -7.43
C HIS A 162 2.53 22.76 -7.35
N PHE A 163 1.70 22.25 -8.26
CA PHE A 163 0.26 22.49 -8.23
C PHE A 163 -0.38 21.88 -6.98
N LEU A 164 -0.06 20.63 -6.64
CA LEU A 164 -0.56 20.00 -5.40
C LEU A 164 -0.08 20.74 -4.16
N ARG A 165 1.20 21.13 -4.10
CA ARG A 165 1.77 21.90 -2.99
C ARG A 165 1.09 23.24 -2.81
N LEU A 166 0.80 23.95 -3.92
CA LEU A 166 0.05 25.21 -3.86
C LEU A 166 -1.34 25.00 -3.26
N LEU A 167 -2.09 24.00 -3.71
CA LEU A 167 -3.41 23.65 -3.16
C LEU A 167 -3.33 23.18 -1.71
N GLY A 168 -2.22 22.60 -1.29
CA GLY A 168 -1.89 22.26 0.10
C GLY A 168 -1.55 23.46 0.99
N GLY A 169 -1.49 24.68 0.40
CA GLY A 169 -1.19 25.92 1.13
C GLY A 169 0.29 26.24 1.25
N GLU A 170 1.17 25.53 0.54
CA GLU A 170 2.60 25.86 0.51
C GLU A 170 2.88 27.09 -0.36
N PRO A 171 3.92 27.87 -0.03
CA PRO A 171 4.27 29.07 -0.81
C PRO A 171 4.89 28.66 -2.16
N VAL A 172 4.11 28.68 -3.23
CA VAL A 172 4.54 28.44 -4.60
C VAL A 172 4.35 29.72 -5.41
N ARG A 173 5.36 30.14 -6.20
CA ARG A 173 5.26 31.32 -7.09
C ARG A 173 4.22 31.07 -8.16
N HIS A 174 3.20 31.94 -8.20
CA HIS A 174 2.11 31.84 -9.15
C HIS A 174 1.51 33.23 -9.47
N THR A 175 0.77 33.30 -10.57
CA THR A 175 -0.14 34.38 -10.88
C THR A 175 -1.56 33.81 -11.03
N GLY A 176 -2.56 34.66 -11.20
CA GLY A 176 -3.96 34.23 -11.20
C GLY A 176 -4.51 33.98 -9.80
N SER A 177 -5.53 33.16 -9.70
CA SER A 177 -6.22 32.89 -8.44
C SER A 177 -6.57 31.44 -8.25
N TRP A 178 -6.62 31.00 -7.00
CA TRP A 178 -7.15 29.72 -6.64
C TRP A 178 -7.90 29.82 -5.30
N LYS A 179 -8.86 28.96 -5.07
CA LYS A 179 -9.66 28.95 -3.86
C LYS A 179 -10.14 27.55 -3.54
N LEU A 180 -10.02 27.16 -2.28
CA LEU A 180 -10.69 25.98 -1.72
C LEU A 180 -12.13 26.30 -1.35
N GLY A 181 -13.00 25.33 -1.55
CA GLY A 181 -14.41 25.44 -1.20
C GLY A 181 -14.64 25.45 0.31
N ALA A 182 -15.86 25.77 0.70
CA ALA A 182 -16.23 25.79 2.11
C ALA A 182 -16.04 24.41 2.76
N ARG A 183 -15.44 24.38 3.94
CA ARG A 183 -15.13 23.15 4.72
C ARG A 183 -14.18 22.18 4.04
N VAL A 184 -13.47 22.58 3.00
CA VAL A 184 -12.38 21.79 2.44
C VAL A 184 -11.17 21.86 3.36
N VAL A 185 -10.74 20.71 3.84
CA VAL A 185 -9.52 20.52 4.63
C VAL A 185 -8.57 19.68 3.77
N PRO A 186 -7.53 20.28 3.15
CA PRO A 186 -6.60 19.54 2.32
C PRO A 186 -5.68 18.69 3.19
N GLY A 187 -5.53 17.40 2.84
CA GLY A 187 -4.50 16.51 3.33
C GLY A 187 -3.50 16.26 2.23
N HIS A 188 -2.24 16.64 2.44
CA HIS A 188 -1.20 16.52 1.43
C HIS A 188 -0.27 15.33 1.72
N PHE A 189 -0.23 14.40 0.79
CA PHE A 189 0.75 13.32 0.74
C PHE A 189 1.88 13.74 -0.20
N ALA A 190 3.00 14.17 0.39
CA ALA A 190 4.20 14.51 -0.37
C ALA A 190 5.03 13.25 -0.67
N GLN A 191 5.90 13.33 -1.66
CA GLN A 191 6.90 12.29 -1.92
C GLN A 191 7.66 11.95 -0.63
N THR A 192 7.79 10.66 -0.32
CA THR A 192 8.26 10.12 0.98
C THR A 192 9.65 10.61 1.41
N HIS A 193 10.44 11.15 0.51
CA HIS A 193 11.83 11.53 0.79
C HIS A 193 12.00 12.90 1.45
N HIS A 194 10.93 13.65 1.70
CA HIS A 194 11.08 15.02 2.19
C HIS A 194 10.08 15.39 3.30
N ARG A 195 10.25 14.76 4.47
CA ARG A 195 9.50 15.07 5.70
C ARG A 195 10.47 15.35 6.85
N PRO A 196 11.20 16.49 6.79
CA PRO A 196 12.18 16.86 7.81
C PRO A 196 11.56 17.02 9.21
N ASP A 197 10.27 17.32 9.26
CA ASP A 197 9.47 17.39 10.49
C ASP A 197 9.32 16.02 11.20
N LEU A 198 9.42 14.91 10.45
CA LEU A 198 9.29 13.57 10.99
C LEU A 198 10.62 12.82 11.17
N GLU A 199 11.71 13.27 10.56
CA GLU A 199 12.98 12.50 10.44
C GLU A 199 13.43 11.84 11.76
N ARG A 200 13.41 12.59 12.87
CA ARG A 200 13.88 12.12 14.17
C ARG A 200 12.81 11.51 15.05
N ALA A 201 11.55 11.69 14.68
CA ALA A 201 10.42 11.18 15.46
C ALA A 201 10.22 9.67 15.20
N THR A 202 9.65 8.97 16.17
CA THR A 202 9.17 7.61 15.97
C THR A 202 7.69 7.63 15.58
N PRO A 203 7.17 6.63 14.84
CA PRO A 203 5.74 6.53 14.55
C PRO A 203 4.87 6.66 15.81
N LEU A 204 5.31 6.10 16.93
CA LEU A 204 4.60 6.21 18.20
C LEU A 204 4.57 7.64 18.72
N ASP A 205 5.71 8.34 18.70
CA ASP A 205 5.79 9.74 19.15
C ASP A 205 4.92 10.64 18.30
N VAL A 206 4.91 10.43 16.99
CA VAL A 206 4.08 11.18 16.04
C VAL A 206 2.61 11.02 16.39
N LEU A 207 2.12 9.78 16.58
CA LEU A 207 0.72 9.53 16.91
C LEU A 207 0.34 10.06 18.31
N MET A 208 1.24 9.98 19.27
CA MET A 208 1.02 10.58 20.59
C MET A 208 0.98 12.12 20.51
N GLY A 209 1.73 12.73 19.59
CA GLY A 209 1.63 14.16 19.26
C GLY A 209 0.25 14.57 18.71
N GLU A 210 -0.44 13.68 18.02
CA GLU A 210 -1.85 13.83 17.58
C GLU A 210 -2.87 13.52 18.69
N ALA A 211 -2.45 13.59 19.96
CA ALA A 211 -3.25 13.36 21.16
C ALA A 211 -3.88 11.96 21.28
N LEU A 212 -3.31 10.94 20.64
CA LEU A 212 -3.71 9.56 20.85
C LEU A 212 -3.06 8.97 22.11
N GLU A 213 -3.84 8.26 22.92
CA GLU A 213 -3.29 7.46 24.00
C GLU A 213 -2.40 6.33 23.45
N ARG A 214 -1.35 5.97 24.18
CA ARG A 214 -0.35 4.98 23.76
C ARG A 214 -0.96 3.65 23.26
N GLY A 215 -1.97 3.14 23.95
CA GLY A 215 -2.63 1.88 23.57
C GLY A 215 -3.36 1.99 22.23
N HIS A 216 -4.05 3.11 22.02
CA HIS A 216 -4.73 3.41 20.78
C HIS A 216 -3.74 3.67 19.63
N ALA A 217 -2.67 4.43 19.90
CA ALA A 217 -1.59 4.66 18.94
C ALA A 217 -0.96 3.33 18.47
N MET A 218 -0.62 2.42 19.38
CA MET A 218 -0.08 1.10 19.05
C MET A 218 -1.05 0.24 18.24
N SER A 219 -2.34 0.22 18.60
CA SER A 219 -3.37 -0.49 17.84
C SER A 219 -3.51 0.06 16.42
N THR A 220 -3.49 1.38 16.27
CA THR A 220 -3.57 2.07 14.99
C THR A 220 -2.34 1.80 14.12
N LEU A 221 -1.13 1.86 14.69
CA LEU A 221 0.10 1.50 13.99
C LEU A 221 0.09 0.03 13.53
N THR A 222 -0.41 -0.87 14.37
CA THR A 222 -0.54 -2.30 14.01
C THR A 222 -1.47 -2.48 12.82
N ARG A 223 -2.57 -1.76 12.76
CA ARG A 223 -3.53 -1.77 11.64
C ARG A 223 -2.89 -1.31 10.32
N TYR A 224 -1.90 -0.42 10.37
CA TYR A 224 -1.10 0.04 9.22
C TYR A 224 0.16 -0.81 8.98
N GLY A 225 0.32 -1.95 9.69
CA GLY A 225 1.50 -2.81 9.57
C GLY A 225 2.79 -2.17 10.09
N LEU A 226 2.68 -1.17 10.99
CA LEU A 226 3.80 -0.43 11.58
C LEU A 226 4.05 -0.76 13.05
N GLY A 227 3.34 -1.74 13.62
CA GLY A 227 3.41 -2.06 15.05
C GLY A 227 4.81 -2.46 15.51
N GLN A 228 5.56 -3.22 14.71
CA GLN A 228 6.95 -3.61 15.04
C GLN A 228 7.95 -2.46 14.91
N GLN A 229 7.65 -1.47 14.07
CA GLN A 229 8.46 -0.29 13.81
C GLN A 229 8.04 0.93 14.64
N ALA A 230 7.11 0.76 15.57
CA ALA A 230 6.52 1.86 16.33
C ALA A 230 7.55 2.76 17.06
N GLN A 231 8.69 2.19 17.44
CA GLN A 231 9.78 2.89 18.14
C GLN A 231 11.03 3.12 17.26
N GLN A 232 10.98 2.82 15.98
CA GLN A 232 12.06 3.13 15.04
C GLN A 232 11.92 4.57 14.56
N ARG A 233 13.04 5.25 14.30
CA ARG A 233 13.01 6.60 13.75
C ARG A 233 12.47 6.57 12.32
N PHE A 234 11.71 7.59 11.94
CA PHE A 234 11.12 7.72 10.62
C PHE A 234 12.17 7.55 9.49
N GLU A 235 13.33 8.18 9.62
CA GLU A 235 14.42 8.08 8.65
C GLU A 235 14.97 6.66 8.44
N THR A 236 14.75 5.75 9.39
CA THR A 236 15.21 4.34 9.31
C THR A 236 14.14 3.39 8.79
N LEU A 237 12.93 3.88 8.57
CA LEU A 237 11.84 3.12 7.98
C LEU A 237 12.08 2.90 6.48
N SER A 238 11.58 1.78 5.94
CA SER A 238 11.53 1.61 4.49
C SER A 238 10.58 2.63 3.84
N GLY A 239 10.77 2.91 2.53
CA GLY A 239 9.90 3.83 1.80
C GLY A 239 8.41 3.51 1.95
N GLY A 240 8.03 2.23 1.84
CA GLY A 240 6.65 1.79 2.05
C GLY A 240 6.14 1.99 3.48
N GLN A 241 6.99 1.82 4.50
CA GLN A 241 6.64 2.10 5.90
C GLN A 241 6.44 3.59 6.13
N GLN A 242 7.30 4.44 5.54
CA GLN A 242 7.16 5.89 5.58
C GLN A 242 5.86 6.34 4.90
N ALA A 243 5.56 5.79 3.72
CA ALA A 243 4.31 6.08 3.00
C ALA A 243 3.08 5.70 3.84
N ARG A 244 3.05 4.51 4.43
CA ARG A 244 1.95 4.07 5.29
C ARG A 244 1.75 4.97 6.51
N LEU A 245 2.83 5.46 7.12
CA LEU A 245 2.72 6.41 8.24
C LEU A 245 2.12 7.74 7.76
N GLN A 246 2.53 8.24 6.59
CA GLN A 246 1.97 9.48 6.04
C GLN A 246 0.48 9.33 5.70
N ILE A 247 0.06 8.20 5.11
CA ILE A 247 -1.37 7.93 4.86
C ILE A 247 -2.15 7.86 6.20
N LEU A 248 -1.55 7.27 7.23
CA LEU A 248 -2.15 7.27 8.57
C LEU A 248 -2.35 8.69 9.11
N LEU A 249 -1.39 9.59 8.89
CA LEU A 249 -1.52 11.00 9.31
C LEU A 249 -2.64 11.73 8.54
N LEU A 250 -2.89 11.39 7.27
CA LEU A 250 -4.06 11.91 6.55
C LEU A 250 -5.38 11.43 7.17
N GLU A 251 -5.44 10.17 7.62
CA GLU A 251 -6.61 9.65 8.34
C GLU A 251 -6.87 10.43 9.63
N LEU A 252 -5.81 10.67 10.42
CA LEU A 252 -5.92 11.37 11.70
C LEU A 252 -6.22 12.87 11.55
N GLY A 253 -5.69 13.49 10.50
CA GLY A 253 -5.91 14.90 10.20
C GLY A 253 -7.32 15.26 9.75
N GLY A 254 -8.21 14.29 9.53
CA GLY A 254 -9.59 14.51 9.13
C GLY A 254 -9.73 15.24 7.79
N ALA A 255 -8.83 15.00 6.85
CA ALA A 255 -8.85 15.58 5.53
C ALA A 255 -10.17 15.29 4.81
N THR A 256 -10.75 16.29 4.17
CA THR A 256 -11.93 16.15 3.30
C THR A 256 -11.57 16.24 1.82
N MET A 257 -10.33 16.60 1.53
CA MET A 257 -9.71 16.56 0.21
C MET A 257 -8.30 15.99 0.33
N LEU A 258 -7.97 15.03 -0.51
CA LEU A 258 -6.65 14.41 -0.57
C LEU A 258 -5.87 14.95 -1.79
N LEU A 259 -4.66 15.39 -1.53
CA LEU A 259 -3.67 15.80 -2.53
C LEU A 259 -2.53 14.80 -2.49
N LEU A 260 -2.49 13.87 -3.43
CA LEU A 260 -1.58 12.72 -3.41
C LEU A 260 -0.51 12.88 -4.51
N ASP A 261 0.75 12.94 -4.12
CA ASP A 261 1.88 13.05 -5.06
C ASP A 261 2.62 11.71 -5.13
N GLU A 262 2.40 10.95 -6.22
CA GLU A 262 2.92 9.61 -6.50
C GLU A 262 2.73 8.64 -5.32
N PRO A 263 1.49 8.44 -4.83
CA PRO A 263 1.27 7.73 -3.58
C PRO A 263 1.60 6.23 -3.64
N THR A 264 1.67 5.65 -4.83
CA THR A 264 1.95 4.22 -5.06
C THR A 264 3.42 3.90 -5.28
N ASP A 265 4.28 4.88 -5.59
CA ASP A 265 5.67 4.66 -6.01
C ASP A 265 6.52 3.87 -5.00
N ASN A 266 6.26 4.03 -3.71
CA ASN A 266 7.02 3.38 -2.64
C ASN A 266 6.22 2.31 -1.90
N LEU A 267 5.01 1.99 -2.34
CA LEU A 267 4.17 0.98 -1.73
C LEU A 267 4.45 -0.40 -2.35
N ASP A 268 4.48 -1.43 -1.51
CA ASP A 268 4.34 -2.80 -1.97
C ASP A 268 2.89 -3.04 -2.46
N LEU A 269 2.70 -4.13 -3.17
CA LEU A 269 1.41 -4.47 -3.78
C LEU A 269 0.25 -4.45 -2.78
N GLU A 270 0.45 -5.04 -1.59
CA GLU A 270 -0.57 -5.11 -0.54
C GLU A 270 -0.93 -3.73 0.01
N SER A 271 0.07 -2.85 0.15
CA SER A 271 -0.15 -1.47 0.63
C SER A 271 -0.83 -0.60 -0.43
N ALA A 272 -0.50 -0.79 -1.71
CA ALA A 272 -1.15 -0.08 -2.82
C ALA A 272 -2.62 -0.47 -2.94
N GLU A 273 -2.95 -1.76 -2.84
CA GLU A 273 -4.32 -2.26 -2.83
C GLU A 273 -5.11 -1.72 -1.62
N ALA A 274 -4.51 -1.73 -0.42
CA ALA A 274 -5.15 -1.17 0.77
C ALA A 274 -5.40 0.35 0.67
N LEU A 275 -4.53 1.08 -0.03
CA LEU A 275 -4.75 2.50 -0.33
C LEU A 275 -5.91 2.68 -1.32
N GLU A 276 -5.98 1.89 -2.37
CA GLU A 276 -7.06 1.93 -3.36
C GLU A 276 -8.42 1.65 -2.71
N GLU A 277 -8.52 0.58 -1.90
CA GLU A 277 -9.72 0.28 -1.12
C GLU A 277 -10.14 1.44 -0.19
N ALA A 278 -9.15 2.07 0.47
CA ALA A 278 -9.42 3.20 1.35
C ALA A 278 -9.89 4.44 0.56
N LEU A 279 -9.35 4.66 -0.63
CA LEU A 279 -9.79 5.74 -1.52
C LEU A 279 -11.18 5.48 -2.11
N GLU A 280 -11.52 4.22 -2.42
CA GLU A 280 -12.88 3.87 -2.85
C GLU A 280 -13.93 4.18 -1.77
N ALA A 281 -13.56 3.98 -0.51
CA ALA A 281 -14.42 4.26 0.64
C ALA A 281 -14.38 5.73 1.10
N PHE A 282 -13.49 6.55 0.52
CA PHE A 282 -13.30 7.94 0.93
C PHE A 282 -14.41 8.83 0.42
N ASP A 283 -15.18 9.42 1.34
CA ASP A 283 -16.26 10.39 1.04
C ASP A 283 -15.69 11.82 0.99
N GLY A 284 -14.92 12.11 -0.05
CA GLY A 284 -14.29 13.41 -0.26
C GLY A 284 -13.69 13.53 -1.67
N THR A 285 -13.01 14.64 -1.92
CA THR A 285 -12.39 14.93 -3.21
C THR A 285 -10.94 14.44 -3.23
N VAL A 286 -10.50 13.86 -4.35
CA VAL A 286 -9.13 13.36 -4.51
C VAL A 286 -8.48 13.99 -5.74
N LEU A 287 -7.29 14.58 -5.56
CA LEU A 287 -6.38 14.92 -6.65
C LEU A 287 -5.12 14.09 -6.48
N ALA A 288 -4.73 13.33 -7.49
CA ALA A 288 -3.49 12.56 -7.42
C ALA A 288 -2.64 12.74 -8.68
N VAL A 289 -1.37 13.06 -8.45
CA VAL A 289 -0.32 12.88 -9.46
C VAL A 289 0.05 11.40 -9.43
N THR A 290 0.05 10.75 -10.58
CA THR A 290 0.48 9.36 -10.68
C THR A 290 1.03 9.02 -12.05
N HIS A 291 1.98 8.08 -12.06
CA HIS A 291 2.44 7.37 -13.26
C HIS A 291 1.96 5.90 -13.26
N ASP A 292 1.31 5.45 -12.19
CA ASP A 292 0.72 4.12 -12.08
C ASP A 292 -0.57 4.05 -12.90
N ARG A 293 -0.51 3.34 -14.03
CA ARG A 293 -1.65 3.16 -14.94
C ARG A 293 -2.79 2.35 -14.34
N TRP A 294 -2.48 1.46 -13.40
CA TRP A 294 -3.50 0.70 -12.71
C TRP A 294 -4.28 1.59 -11.75
N PHE A 295 -3.57 2.36 -10.94
CA PHE A 295 -4.16 3.34 -10.02
C PHE A 295 -4.98 4.41 -10.77
N ALA A 296 -4.51 4.85 -11.94
CA ALA A 296 -5.21 5.83 -12.76
C ALA A 296 -6.62 5.40 -13.19
N LYS A 297 -6.92 4.10 -13.25
CA LYS A 297 -8.26 3.59 -13.62
C LYS A 297 -9.35 3.97 -12.60
N SER A 298 -8.99 4.38 -11.39
CA SER A 298 -9.92 4.77 -10.32
C SER A 298 -10.31 6.25 -10.37
N PHE A 299 -9.85 7.01 -11.35
CA PHE A 299 -10.12 8.46 -11.48
C PHE A 299 -11.20 8.75 -12.52
N ASP A 300 -12.02 9.79 -12.24
CA ASP A 300 -13.17 10.19 -13.06
C ASP A 300 -12.75 11.03 -14.26
N ARG A 301 -11.70 11.86 -14.11
CA ARG A 301 -11.12 12.71 -15.17
C ARG A 301 -9.67 13.07 -14.86
N PHE A 302 -9.01 13.68 -15.85
CA PHE A 302 -7.59 13.97 -15.78
C PHE A 302 -7.28 15.41 -16.18
N LEU A 303 -6.34 16.00 -15.45
CA LEU A 303 -5.65 17.23 -15.82
C LEU A 303 -4.28 16.82 -16.39
N VAL A 304 -4.08 17.04 -17.68
CA VAL A 304 -2.86 16.66 -18.38
C VAL A 304 -1.97 17.89 -18.54
N PHE A 305 -0.84 17.90 -17.86
CA PHE A 305 0.17 18.95 -17.91
C PHE A 305 1.10 18.71 -19.11
N GLY A 306 0.83 19.40 -20.20
CA GLY A 306 1.51 19.22 -21.47
C GLY A 306 2.93 19.76 -21.49
N GLN A 307 3.78 19.20 -22.38
CA GLN A 307 5.13 19.69 -22.62
C GLN A 307 5.14 21.11 -23.24
N ASP A 308 4.04 21.54 -23.83
CA ASP A 308 3.84 22.90 -24.32
C ASP A 308 3.50 23.91 -23.21
N GLY A 309 3.51 23.45 -21.94
CA GLY A 309 3.16 24.26 -20.78
C GLY A 309 1.66 24.49 -20.60
N ARG A 310 0.80 23.87 -21.39
CA ARG A 310 -0.66 23.98 -21.24
C ARG A 310 -1.22 22.85 -20.40
N VAL A 311 -2.35 23.11 -19.75
CA VAL A 311 -3.12 22.09 -19.04
C VAL A 311 -4.37 21.77 -19.85
N TYR A 312 -4.58 20.49 -20.09
CA TYR A 312 -5.72 19.94 -20.83
C TYR A 312 -6.58 19.11 -19.90
N GLU A 313 -7.89 19.13 -20.10
CA GLU A 313 -8.81 18.22 -19.43
C GLU A 313 -9.11 17.00 -20.32
N SER A 314 -9.21 15.83 -19.73
CA SER A 314 -9.53 14.58 -20.43
C SER A 314 -10.32 13.65 -19.50
N ASP A 315 -11.28 12.92 -20.07
CA ASP A 315 -12.05 11.88 -19.35
C ASP A 315 -11.30 10.54 -19.33
N GLU A 316 -10.23 10.42 -20.13
CA GLU A 316 -9.39 9.21 -20.16
C GLU A 316 -7.94 9.56 -19.83
N PRO A 317 -7.17 8.61 -19.23
CA PRO A 317 -5.77 8.85 -18.92
C PRO A 317 -4.93 8.96 -20.20
N VAL A 318 -4.18 10.06 -20.31
CA VAL A 318 -3.31 10.33 -21.46
C VAL A 318 -1.86 10.18 -21.02
N TRP A 319 -1.22 9.11 -21.48
CA TRP A 319 0.18 8.81 -21.18
C TRP A 319 1.16 9.28 -22.25
N ASP A 320 0.65 9.51 -23.46
CA ASP A 320 1.40 10.05 -24.59
C ASP A 320 0.77 11.39 -25.01
N GLU A 321 1.44 12.48 -24.70
CA GLU A 321 0.97 13.85 -24.94
C GLU A 321 0.72 14.14 -26.42
N GLY A 322 1.25 13.29 -27.32
CA GLY A 322 0.96 13.40 -28.76
C GLY A 322 -0.50 13.08 -29.15
N ARG A 323 -1.25 12.45 -28.22
CA ARG A 323 -2.63 11.97 -28.47
C ARG A 323 -3.72 12.84 -27.85
N VAL A 324 -3.40 13.92 -27.14
CA VAL A 324 -4.42 14.80 -26.58
C VAL A 324 -5.22 15.40 -27.72
N ALA A 325 -6.47 14.99 -27.85
CA ALA A 325 -7.39 15.59 -28.82
C ALA A 325 -7.57 17.07 -28.44
N ARG A 326 -6.98 17.95 -29.19
CA ARG A 326 -7.18 19.40 -29.02
C ARG A 326 -8.65 19.69 -29.26
N VAL A 327 -9.41 19.90 -28.19
CA VAL A 327 -10.75 20.46 -28.27
C VAL A 327 -10.56 21.86 -28.87
N ARG A 328 -11.06 22.07 -30.08
CA ARG A 328 -11.00 23.34 -30.80
C ARG A 328 -12.01 24.32 -30.24
#